data_7e6c8ac4d81c0aa6efb6bf793978badf
#
_entry.id   7e6c8ac4d81c0aa6efb6bf793978badf
#
_cell.length_a   1.000
_cell.length_b   1.000
_cell.length_c   1.000
_cell.angle_alpha   90.00
_cell.angle_beta   90.00
_cell.angle_gamma   90.00
#
_symmetry.space_group_name_H-M   'P 1'
#
loop_
_entity.id
_entity.type
_entity.pdbx_description
1 polymer ?
#
loop_
_entity_poly.entity_id
_entity_poly.type
_entity_poly.pdbx_seq_one_letter_code
_entity_poly.pdbx_strand_id
1 'polypeptide(L)'
;ELKPGDRLVMYSGEVLEVDEAYVEYLDRSVKVYNFEVEDWHTYFVSEYNVFVHNTVCGDSRVGNTQGSSKRITNRNGRKGGEAHQSVVNNIKASNASGKIVREHYFRTPGGTKNYRFADAVEMVNGNIKRIYQVGKVNKNGLPVLRESLAIYDIMNSPKYNGAPIYFLPYNANIGPIIYTY
;
A
#
# COMPACT_ATOMS: atom_id res chain seq x y z
N GLU A 1 1.96 -8.08 19.21
CA GLU A 1 1.02 -9.17 19.54
C GLU A 1 -0.33 -8.86 18.93
N LEU A 2 -0.94 -9.83 18.23
CA LEU A 2 -2.30 -9.73 17.72
C LEU A 2 -3.30 -9.76 18.88
N LYS A 3 -4.37 -9.00 18.75
CA LYS A 3 -5.46 -8.92 19.72
C LYS A 3 -6.81 -9.06 19.01
N PRO A 4 -7.85 -9.54 19.69
CA PRO A 4 -9.21 -9.47 19.16
C PRO A 4 -9.57 -8.04 18.74
N GLY A 5 -10.17 -7.89 17.57
CA GLY A 5 -10.47 -6.61 16.95
C GLY A 5 -9.35 -6.03 16.06
N ASP A 6 -8.15 -6.62 16.04
CA ASP A 6 -7.11 -6.23 15.07
C ASP A 6 -7.55 -6.58 13.65
N ARG A 7 -7.20 -5.73 12.70
CA ARG A 7 -7.60 -5.88 11.29
C ARG A 7 -6.44 -6.38 10.44
N LEU A 8 -6.66 -7.49 9.75
CA LEU A 8 -5.70 -8.13 8.87
C LEU A 8 -6.09 -7.88 7.41
N VAL A 9 -5.10 -7.56 6.57
CA VAL A 9 -5.33 -7.30 5.15
C VAL A 9 -4.97 -8.55 4.36
N MET A 10 -5.89 -9.01 3.52
CA MET A 10 -5.68 -10.12 2.61
C MET A 10 -5.07 -9.65 1.28
N TYR A 11 -4.54 -10.59 0.51
CA TYR A 11 -4.06 -10.33 -0.85
C TYR A 11 -5.14 -9.73 -1.77
N SER A 12 -6.39 -10.11 -1.57
CA SER A 12 -7.55 -9.56 -2.29
C SER A 12 -7.82 -8.08 -1.99
N GLY A 13 -7.24 -7.55 -0.91
CA GLY A 13 -7.55 -6.22 -0.38
C GLY A 13 -8.70 -6.22 0.62
N GLU A 14 -9.37 -7.36 0.81
CA GLU A 14 -10.36 -7.51 1.86
C GLU A 14 -9.71 -7.48 3.23
N VAL A 15 -10.49 -7.14 4.24
CA VAL A 15 -10.04 -7.04 5.62
C VAL A 15 -10.74 -8.11 6.45
N LEU A 16 -9.92 -8.90 7.15
CA LEU A 16 -10.38 -9.80 8.20
C LEU A 16 -10.17 -9.13 9.56
N GLU A 17 -11.08 -9.34 10.47
CA GLU A 17 -10.92 -8.98 11.87
C GLU A 17 -10.48 -10.21 12.67
N VAL A 18 -9.59 -10.03 13.63
CA VAL A 18 -9.15 -11.09 14.53
C VAL A 18 -10.23 -11.31 15.56
N ASP A 19 -10.89 -12.45 15.53
CA ASP A 19 -11.93 -12.82 16.50
C ASP A 19 -11.29 -13.22 17.83
N GLU A 20 -10.22 -14.01 17.78
CA GLU A 20 -9.57 -14.55 18.97
C GLU A 20 -8.04 -14.62 18.78
N ALA A 21 -7.31 -14.38 19.85
CA ALA A 21 -5.87 -14.57 19.92
C ALA A 21 -5.50 -15.23 21.25
N TYR A 22 -4.77 -16.32 21.19
CA TYR A 22 -4.33 -17.05 22.39
C TYR A 22 -2.87 -17.47 22.29
N VAL A 23 -2.27 -17.75 23.44
CA VAL A 23 -0.92 -18.27 23.55
C VAL A 23 -0.99 -19.76 23.84
N GLU A 24 -0.43 -20.55 22.94
CA GLU A 24 -0.28 -21.98 23.15
C GLU A 24 1.07 -22.28 23.81
N TYR A 25 1.04 -23.01 24.93
CA TYR A 25 2.24 -23.49 25.62
C TYR A 25 2.52 -24.91 25.17
N LEU A 26 3.67 -25.10 24.51
CA LEU A 26 4.08 -26.39 24.00
C LEU A 26 4.99 -27.11 25.01
N ASP A 27 4.77 -28.41 25.19
CA ASP A 27 5.60 -29.26 26.08
C ASP A 27 7.03 -29.46 25.56
N ARG A 28 7.29 -29.09 24.34
CA ARG A 28 8.61 -29.20 23.68
C ARG A 28 8.89 -28.01 22.79
N SER A 29 10.17 -27.72 22.63
CA SER A 29 10.61 -26.71 21.67
C SER A 29 10.28 -27.16 20.23
N VAL A 30 9.64 -26.28 19.47
CA VAL A 30 9.35 -26.46 18.05
C VAL A 30 10.24 -25.52 17.25
N LYS A 31 10.88 -26.05 16.21
CA LYS A 31 11.68 -25.23 15.29
C LYS A 31 10.75 -24.40 14.42
N VAL A 32 10.84 -23.09 14.53
CA VAL A 32 10.13 -22.16 13.69
C VAL A 32 11.08 -21.55 12.67
N TYR A 33 10.55 -21.27 11.49
CA TYR A 33 11.30 -20.63 10.41
C TYR A 33 10.72 -19.25 10.19
N ASN A 34 11.60 -18.29 10.09
CA ASN A 34 11.25 -16.93 9.71
C ASN A 34 11.79 -16.68 8.30
N PHE A 35 10.92 -16.28 7.38
CA PHE A 35 11.32 -16.01 6.01
C PHE A 35 11.64 -14.52 5.89
N GLU A 36 12.81 -14.21 5.40
CA GLU A 36 13.18 -12.87 4.99
C GLU A 36 13.03 -12.80 3.47
N VAL A 37 12.12 -11.89 3.04
CA VAL A 37 11.97 -11.59 1.62
C VAL A 37 12.84 -10.41 1.29
N GLU A 38 13.82 -10.63 0.41
CA GLU A 38 14.79 -9.61 -0.01
C GLU A 38 14.06 -8.34 -0.47
N ASP A 39 14.52 -7.19 0.00
CA ASP A 39 14.00 -5.85 -0.29
C ASP A 39 12.62 -5.50 0.29
N TRP A 40 11.78 -6.45 0.71
CA TRP A 40 10.38 -6.16 1.05
C TRP A 40 9.98 -6.54 2.47
N HIS A 41 10.63 -7.53 3.07
CA HIS A 41 10.32 -8.06 4.42
C HIS A 41 8.84 -8.41 4.64
N THR A 42 8.12 -8.67 3.54
CA THR A 42 6.68 -8.89 3.55
C THR A 42 6.30 -10.09 2.72
N TYR A 43 5.33 -10.88 3.19
CA TYR A 43 4.80 -12.05 2.50
C TYR A 43 3.37 -12.35 2.94
N PHE A 44 2.72 -13.28 2.26
CA PHE A 44 1.38 -13.73 2.61
C PHE A 44 1.44 -15.08 3.31
N VAL A 45 0.60 -15.24 4.32
CA VAL A 45 0.49 -16.48 5.10
C VAL A 45 -0.95 -16.97 5.11
N SER A 46 -1.11 -18.28 5.40
CA SER A 46 -2.36 -19.01 5.46
C SER A 46 -3.09 -19.14 4.12
N GLU A 47 -4.13 -19.96 4.09
CA GLU A 47 -5.04 -20.12 2.95
C GLU A 47 -5.83 -18.84 2.63
N TYR A 48 -5.95 -17.94 3.58
CA TYR A 48 -6.60 -16.62 3.43
C TYR A 48 -5.67 -15.56 2.84
N ASN A 49 -4.39 -15.91 2.57
CA ASN A 49 -3.41 -14.96 2.05
C ASN A 49 -3.32 -13.66 2.87
N VAL A 50 -3.21 -13.81 4.17
CA VAL A 50 -3.04 -12.68 5.10
C VAL A 50 -1.66 -12.06 4.91
N PHE A 51 -1.63 -10.75 4.74
CA PHE A 51 -0.41 -9.99 4.61
C PHE A 51 0.32 -9.86 5.95
N VAL A 52 1.58 -10.23 5.97
CA VAL A 52 2.46 -10.09 7.14
C VAL A 52 3.74 -9.35 6.77
N HIS A 53 4.21 -8.53 7.68
CA HIS A 53 5.47 -7.83 7.57
C HIS A 53 6.44 -8.35 8.63
N ASN A 54 7.59 -8.83 8.18
CA ASN A 54 8.64 -9.25 9.06
C ASN A 54 9.55 -8.06 9.35
N THR A 55 9.32 -7.39 10.47
CA THR A 55 10.29 -6.43 11.01
C THR A 55 11.23 -7.17 11.93
N VAL A 56 12.52 -7.07 11.69
CA VAL A 56 13.50 -7.32 12.73
C VAL A 56 13.21 -6.32 13.85
N CYS A 57 12.50 -6.76 14.90
CA CYS A 57 12.36 -5.98 16.11
C CYS A 57 13.76 -5.68 16.62
N GLY A 58 14.14 -4.42 16.52
CA GLY A 58 15.48 -3.93 16.66
C GLY A 58 16.26 -4.48 17.82
N ASP A 59 17.42 -4.95 17.52
CA ASP A 59 18.54 -4.75 18.43
C ASP A 59 19.40 -3.62 17.87
N SER A 60 19.35 -2.51 18.57
CA SER A 60 20.26 -1.39 18.37
C SER A 60 21.62 -1.84 18.85
N ARG A 61 22.38 -2.51 18.05
CA ARG A 61 23.86 -2.57 18.09
C ARG A 61 24.36 -3.59 17.08
N VAL A 62 25.27 -3.07 16.36
CA VAL A 62 26.50 -3.68 15.87
C VAL A 62 26.64 -3.64 14.35
N GLY A 63 27.64 -2.84 14.05
CA GLY A 63 28.71 -3.32 13.19
C GLY A 63 28.52 -3.09 11.73
N ASN A 64 29.01 -1.96 11.36
CA ASN A 64 29.75 -1.69 10.15
C ASN A 64 30.22 -2.97 9.42
N THR A 65 29.40 -3.49 8.51
CA THR A 65 29.90 -4.26 7.39
C THR A 65 29.55 -3.48 6.14
N GLN A 66 30.58 -2.88 5.57
CA GLN A 66 30.62 -2.31 4.24
C GLN A 66 30.27 -3.41 3.22
N GLY A 67 28.99 -3.65 3.02
CA GLY A 67 28.44 -4.24 1.83
C GLY A 67 27.86 -3.09 1.03
N SER A 68 28.53 -2.69 -0.02
CA SER A 68 28.07 -1.70 -0.99
C SER A 68 26.85 -2.22 -1.73
N SER A 69 25.70 -2.23 -1.07
CA SER A 69 24.41 -2.32 -1.74
C SER A 69 24.26 -1.03 -2.52
N LYS A 70 24.40 -1.10 -3.84
CA LYS A 70 24.01 -0.01 -4.72
C LYS A 70 22.55 0.30 -4.38
N ARG A 71 22.33 1.35 -3.60
CA ARG A 71 21.00 1.95 -3.41
C ARG A 71 20.49 2.21 -4.82
N ILE A 72 19.50 1.43 -5.25
CA ILE A 72 18.75 1.73 -6.46
C ILE A 72 17.97 3.00 -6.12
N THR A 73 18.60 4.14 -6.35
CA THR A 73 17.95 5.43 -6.20
C THR A 73 16.83 5.45 -7.22
N ASN A 74 15.60 5.56 -6.74
CA ASN A 74 14.45 5.77 -7.62
C ASN A 74 14.70 7.07 -8.40
N ARG A 75 15.22 6.93 -9.63
CA ARG A 75 15.67 8.05 -10.48
C ARG A 75 14.59 9.10 -10.70
N ASN A 76 13.32 8.71 -10.62
CA ASN A 76 12.16 9.55 -10.86
C ASN A 76 11.47 10.06 -9.56
N GLY A 77 11.97 9.65 -8.39
CA GLY A 77 11.40 10.03 -7.09
C GLY A 77 9.91 9.65 -6.98
N ARG A 78 9.13 10.49 -6.30
CA ARG A 78 7.68 10.32 -6.15
C ARG A 78 6.89 10.48 -7.44
N LYS A 79 7.41 11.23 -8.40
CA LYS A 79 6.70 11.56 -9.64
C LYS A 79 6.54 10.36 -10.59
N GLY A 80 7.24 9.26 -10.32
CA GLY A 80 7.20 8.08 -11.19
C GLY A 80 7.89 8.30 -12.54
N GLY A 81 7.95 7.24 -13.35
CA GLY A 81 8.51 7.27 -14.69
C GLY A 81 7.56 7.91 -15.73
N GLU A 82 8.01 7.98 -16.97
CA GLU A 82 7.29 8.59 -18.08
C GLU A 82 5.88 7.98 -18.29
N ALA A 83 5.76 6.65 -18.26
CA ALA A 83 4.48 5.96 -18.40
C ALA A 83 3.49 6.35 -17.30
N HIS A 84 3.96 6.41 -16.04
CA HIS A 84 3.15 6.89 -14.92
C HIS A 84 2.71 8.34 -15.13
N GLN A 85 3.64 9.23 -15.49
CA GLN A 85 3.35 10.65 -15.74
C GLN A 85 2.35 10.86 -16.87
N SER A 86 2.42 10.05 -17.93
CA SER A 86 1.47 10.10 -19.03
C SER A 86 0.04 9.87 -18.55
N VAL A 87 -0.18 8.83 -17.73
CA VAL A 87 -1.50 8.53 -17.15
C VAL A 87 -1.99 9.67 -16.25
N VAL A 88 -1.12 10.21 -15.37
CA VAL A 88 -1.47 11.33 -14.48
C VAL A 88 -1.81 12.60 -15.28
N ASN A 89 -1.12 12.86 -16.39
CA ASN A 89 -1.42 13.99 -17.27
C ASN A 89 -2.78 13.83 -17.97
N ASN A 90 -3.14 12.61 -18.36
CA ASN A 90 -4.44 12.32 -18.94
C ASN A 90 -5.59 12.55 -17.96
N ILE A 91 -5.41 12.23 -16.66
CA ILE A 91 -6.40 12.58 -15.61
C ILE A 91 -6.66 14.08 -15.61
N LYS A 92 -5.61 14.90 -15.64
CA LYS A 92 -5.73 16.36 -15.63
C LYS A 92 -6.45 16.89 -16.88
N ALA A 93 -6.24 16.26 -18.04
CA ALA A 93 -6.84 16.68 -19.29
C ALA A 93 -8.32 16.26 -19.42
N SER A 94 -8.71 15.12 -18.83
CA SER A 94 -10.04 14.52 -19.02
C SER A 94 -11.12 15.00 -18.04
N ASN A 95 -10.75 15.71 -16.96
CA ASN A 95 -11.71 16.13 -15.94
C ASN A 95 -12.19 17.56 -16.12
N ALA A 96 -13.42 17.70 -16.63
CA ALA A 96 -14.08 18.99 -16.82
C ALA A 96 -14.88 19.47 -15.59
N SER A 97 -15.13 18.64 -14.58
CA SER A 97 -16.11 18.96 -13.52
C SER A 97 -15.49 19.47 -12.22
N GLY A 98 -14.19 19.29 -12.01
CA GLY A 98 -13.53 19.68 -10.77
C GLY A 98 -12.07 20.11 -10.98
N LYS A 99 -11.48 20.68 -9.91
CA LYS A 99 -10.06 21.01 -9.89
C LYS A 99 -9.24 19.74 -9.59
N ILE A 100 -8.33 19.38 -10.48
CA ILE A 100 -7.37 18.30 -10.23
C ILE A 100 -6.17 18.84 -9.45
N VAL A 101 -5.94 18.26 -8.28
CA VAL A 101 -4.78 18.53 -7.41
C VAL A 101 -3.89 17.29 -7.44
N ARG A 102 -2.63 17.45 -7.82
CA ARG A 102 -1.62 16.37 -7.87
C ARG A 102 -0.90 16.24 -6.54
N GLU A 103 -0.36 15.04 -6.28
CA GLU A 103 0.42 14.78 -5.07
C GLU A 103 -0.31 15.19 -3.79
N HIS A 104 -1.59 14.82 -3.69
CA HIS A 104 -2.40 15.17 -2.53
C HIS A 104 -1.98 14.35 -1.32
N TYR A 105 -1.66 15.04 -0.23
CA TYR A 105 -1.14 14.47 1.00
C TYR A 105 -2.24 13.89 1.90
N PHE A 106 -2.06 12.65 2.32
CA PHE A 106 -2.83 11.99 3.36
C PHE A 106 -1.91 11.61 4.53
N ARG A 107 -2.26 12.03 5.74
CA ARG A 107 -1.67 11.48 6.95
C ARG A 107 -2.28 10.11 7.22
N THR A 108 -1.46 9.07 7.40
CA THR A 108 -1.89 7.68 7.55
C THR A 108 -1.29 7.06 8.81
N PRO A 109 -1.69 7.56 10.01
CA PRO A 109 -1.20 7.02 11.27
C PRO A 109 -1.66 5.55 11.42
N GLY A 110 -0.74 4.68 11.81
CA GLY A 110 -1.02 3.23 11.89
C GLY A 110 -0.99 2.48 10.56
N GLY A 111 -0.83 3.17 9.44
CA GLY A 111 -0.61 2.55 8.14
C GLY A 111 0.81 2.01 7.97
N THR A 112 1.06 1.36 6.84
CA THR A 112 2.41 0.88 6.49
C THR A 112 3.42 2.01 6.33
N LYS A 113 2.94 3.23 6.09
CA LYS A 113 3.68 4.49 6.17
C LYS A 113 2.86 5.53 6.92
N ASN A 114 3.53 6.45 7.59
CA ASN A 114 2.87 7.53 8.34
C ASN A 114 2.17 8.57 7.46
N TYR A 115 2.44 8.54 6.18
CA TYR A 115 1.79 9.40 5.18
C TYR A 115 1.84 8.77 3.79
N ARG A 116 0.87 9.14 2.96
CA ARG A 116 0.77 8.80 1.55
C ARG A 116 0.48 10.04 0.71
N PHE A 117 0.83 9.95 -0.55
CA PHE A 117 0.40 10.92 -1.56
C PHE A 117 -0.47 10.21 -2.58
N ALA A 118 -1.68 10.68 -2.77
CA ALA A 118 -2.45 10.31 -3.94
C ALA A 118 -1.87 11.01 -5.17
N ASP A 119 -1.74 10.30 -6.29
CA ASP A 119 -1.18 10.87 -7.51
C ASP A 119 -1.99 12.05 -8.02
N ALA A 120 -3.32 11.97 -7.87
CA ALA A 120 -4.22 13.10 -8.08
C ALA A 120 -5.50 12.95 -7.26
N VAL A 121 -6.16 14.07 -6.98
CA VAL A 121 -7.52 14.12 -6.45
C VAL A 121 -8.34 15.11 -7.26
N GLU A 122 -9.61 14.79 -7.49
CA GLU A 122 -10.59 15.72 -8.02
C GLU A 122 -11.29 16.43 -6.86
N MET A 123 -11.19 17.74 -6.84
CA MET A 123 -11.79 18.61 -5.83
C MET A 123 -12.99 19.33 -6.40
N VAL A 124 -14.15 19.23 -5.73
CA VAL A 124 -15.36 19.97 -6.05
C VAL A 124 -15.83 20.69 -4.80
N ASN A 125 -15.98 21.99 -4.88
CA ASN A 125 -16.38 22.85 -3.73
C ASN A 125 -15.54 22.61 -2.45
N GLY A 126 -14.23 22.41 -2.63
CA GLY A 126 -13.30 22.19 -1.53
C GLY A 126 -13.26 20.75 -0.98
N ASN A 127 -14.13 19.84 -1.47
CA ASN A 127 -14.18 18.45 -1.03
C ASN A 127 -13.58 17.51 -2.07
N ILE A 128 -12.93 16.44 -1.62
CA ILE A 128 -12.44 15.37 -2.49
C ILE A 128 -13.65 14.59 -3.02
N LYS A 129 -13.83 14.56 -4.34
CA LYS A 129 -14.87 13.80 -5.04
C LYS A 129 -14.36 12.47 -5.56
N ARG A 130 -13.11 12.43 -5.99
CA ARG A 130 -12.42 11.22 -6.47
C ARG A 130 -10.95 11.27 -6.11
N ILE A 131 -10.38 10.11 -5.88
CA ILE A 131 -8.95 9.91 -5.64
C ILE A 131 -8.42 9.05 -6.78
N TYR A 132 -7.24 9.38 -7.29
CA TYR A 132 -6.59 8.63 -8.35
C TYR A 132 -5.22 8.17 -7.89
N GLN A 133 -4.99 6.87 -8.01
CA GLN A 133 -3.69 6.23 -7.85
C GLN A 133 -3.26 5.62 -9.16
N VAL A 134 -2.03 5.84 -9.56
CA VAL A 134 -1.46 5.35 -10.81
C VAL A 134 -0.32 4.39 -10.49
N GLY A 135 -0.43 3.15 -10.94
CA GLY A 135 0.53 2.14 -10.52
C GLY A 135 0.65 0.97 -11.48
N LYS A 136 1.35 -0.05 -11.02
CA LYS A 136 1.50 -1.31 -11.75
C LYS A 136 0.50 -2.35 -11.27
N VAL A 137 0.04 -3.17 -12.21
CA VAL A 137 -0.66 -4.42 -11.91
C VAL A 137 0.27 -5.61 -12.13
N ASN A 138 -0.01 -6.70 -11.41
CA ASN A 138 0.62 -7.99 -11.58
C ASN A 138 0.03 -8.75 -12.78
N LYS A 139 0.47 -9.99 -13.00
CA LYS A 139 -0.01 -10.84 -14.10
C LYS A 139 -1.51 -11.15 -14.04
N ASN A 140 -2.12 -11.05 -12.85
CA ASN A 140 -3.56 -11.29 -12.64
C ASN A 140 -4.41 -10.01 -12.79
N GLY A 141 -3.81 -8.90 -13.19
CA GLY A 141 -4.51 -7.62 -13.34
C GLY A 141 -4.77 -6.88 -12.03
N LEU A 142 -4.25 -7.37 -10.89
CA LEU A 142 -4.40 -6.72 -9.59
C LEU A 142 -3.23 -5.76 -9.33
N PRO A 143 -3.45 -4.66 -8.60
CA PRO A 143 -2.36 -3.77 -8.20
C PRO A 143 -1.24 -4.55 -7.50
N VAL A 144 0.01 -4.21 -7.79
CA VAL A 144 1.12 -4.78 -7.04
C VAL A 144 1.04 -4.34 -5.58
N LEU A 145 1.56 -5.15 -4.68
CA LEU A 145 1.41 -5.00 -3.23
C LEU A 145 1.61 -3.58 -2.72
N ARG A 146 2.68 -2.90 -3.12
CA ARG A 146 2.95 -1.52 -2.68
C ARG A 146 1.84 -0.54 -3.03
N GLU A 147 1.15 -0.77 -4.16
CA GLU A 147 0.04 0.07 -4.60
C GLU A 147 -1.23 -0.25 -3.80
N SER A 148 -1.49 -1.53 -3.55
CA SER A 148 -2.59 -1.97 -2.67
C SER A 148 -2.44 -1.39 -1.27
N LEU A 149 -1.24 -1.45 -0.69
CA LEU A 149 -0.95 -0.85 0.61
C LEU A 149 -1.11 0.68 0.61
N ALA A 150 -0.75 1.35 -0.47
CA ALA A 150 -0.95 2.79 -0.57
C ALA A 150 -2.43 3.16 -0.57
N ILE A 151 -3.24 2.40 -1.32
CA ILE A 151 -4.71 2.56 -1.35
C ILE A 151 -5.30 2.32 0.03
N TYR A 152 -4.94 1.21 0.67
CA TYR A 152 -5.41 0.86 2.00
C TYR A 152 -5.05 1.93 3.05
N ASP A 153 -3.80 2.38 3.07
CA ASP A 153 -3.36 3.43 3.98
C ASP A 153 -4.17 4.73 3.77
N ILE A 154 -4.49 5.09 2.52
CA ILE A 154 -5.31 6.26 2.20
C ILE A 154 -6.75 6.07 2.71
N MET A 155 -7.35 4.90 2.49
CA MET A 155 -8.72 4.58 2.94
C MET A 155 -8.85 4.63 4.47
N ASN A 156 -7.78 4.31 5.20
CA ASN A 156 -7.74 4.39 6.67
C ASN A 156 -7.24 5.76 7.19
N SER A 157 -6.99 6.72 6.32
CA SER A 157 -6.59 8.06 6.72
C SER A 157 -7.74 8.78 7.45
N PRO A 158 -7.48 9.51 8.54
CA PRO A 158 -8.48 10.35 9.20
C PRO A 158 -9.09 11.43 8.29
N LYS A 159 -8.41 11.75 7.17
CA LYS A 159 -8.87 12.72 6.16
C LYS A 159 -9.57 12.06 4.96
N TYR A 160 -9.66 10.75 4.94
CA TYR A 160 -10.43 10.06 3.92
C TYR A 160 -11.93 10.28 4.15
N ASN A 161 -12.63 10.73 3.14
CA ASN A 161 -14.03 11.11 3.22
C ASN A 161 -14.97 10.12 2.52
N GLY A 162 -14.50 8.89 2.24
CA GLY A 162 -15.29 7.89 1.50
C GLY A 162 -15.31 8.09 -0.01
N ALA A 163 -14.53 9.03 -0.56
CA ALA A 163 -14.46 9.25 -2.00
C ALA A 163 -13.87 8.01 -2.71
N PRO A 164 -14.45 7.56 -3.85
CA PRO A 164 -13.95 6.41 -4.56
C PRO A 164 -12.50 6.63 -5.01
N ILE A 165 -11.68 5.58 -4.86
CA ILE A 165 -10.29 5.56 -5.33
C ILE A 165 -10.24 4.81 -6.66
N TYR A 166 -9.81 5.49 -7.69
CA TYR A 166 -9.58 4.94 -9.03
C TYR A 166 -8.11 4.59 -9.17
N PHE A 167 -7.81 3.30 -9.18
CA PHE A 167 -6.47 2.82 -9.52
C PHE A 167 -6.36 2.67 -11.03
N LEU A 168 -5.40 3.37 -11.61
CA LEU A 168 -5.15 3.44 -13.05
C LEU A 168 -3.83 2.73 -13.38
N PRO A 169 -3.87 1.53 -13.98
CA PRO A 169 -2.66 0.83 -14.36
C PRO A 169 -1.97 1.48 -15.56
N TYR A 170 -0.64 1.60 -15.49
CA TYR A 170 0.15 2.10 -16.61
C TYR A 170 0.91 1.00 -17.37
N ASN A 171 0.87 -0.24 -16.89
CA ASN A 171 1.58 -1.37 -17.48
C ASN A 171 0.65 -2.43 -18.09
N ALA A 172 -0.65 -2.17 -18.14
CA ALA A 172 -1.65 -3.06 -18.73
C ALA A 172 -2.76 -2.23 -19.37
N ASN A 173 -3.33 -2.75 -20.45
CA ASN A 173 -4.47 -2.12 -21.13
C ASN A 173 -5.78 -2.63 -20.54
N ILE A 174 -6.01 -2.30 -19.26
CA ILE A 174 -7.26 -2.60 -18.56
C ILE A 174 -7.85 -1.29 -18.02
N GLY A 175 -9.17 -1.31 -17.79
CA GLY A 175 -9.85 -0.16 -17.21
C GLY A 175 -9.42 0.12 -15.76
N PRO A 176 -9.88 1.23 -15.19
CA PRO A 176 -9.61 1.55 -13.80
C PRO A 176 -10.20 0.50 -12.86
N ILE A 177 -9.45 0.17 -11.80
CA ILE A 177 -9.96 -0.63 -10.68
C ILE A 177 -10.49 0.36 -9.64
N ILE A 178 -11.75 0.19 -9.23
CA ILE A 178 -12.41 1.17 -8.35
C ILE A 178 -12.57 0.57 -6.96
N TYR A 179 -12.08 1.29 -5.97
CA TYR A 179 -12.24 0.97 -4.55
C TYR A 179 -13.25 1.95 -3.95
N THR A 180 -14.27 1.40 -3.33
CA THR A 180 -15.28 2.13 -2.56
C THR A 180 -15.34 1.55 -1.15
N TYR A 181 -15.62 2.39 -0.17
CA TYR A 181 -15.78 1.94 1.23
C TYR A 181 -17.21 1.46 1.45
#